data_af4c0e6741a8710c94d53de12c8bb4ff
#
_entry.id   af4c0e6741a8710c94d53de12c8bb4ff
#
_cell.length_a   1.000
_cell.length_b   1.000
_cell.length_c   1.000
_cell.angle_alpha   90.00
_cell.angle_beta   90.00
_cell.angle_gamma   90.00
#
_symmetry.space_group_name_H-M   'P 1'
#
loop_
_entity.id
_entity.type
_entity.pdbx_description
1 polymer ?
#
loop_
_entity_poly.entity_id
_entity_poly.type
_entity_poly.pdbx_seq_one_letter_code
_entity_poly.pdbx_strand_id
1 'polypeptide(L)'
;MQYFERQNDSLIFRLNGETVMVSPWGEDSLRTRAALFNELSDNSPALLSPAKSEPVIELGERQAVITNGKIHAVLSLQDWGDELQISYYNQKGELLLQEIPNGGALFLKARRFQSLPGDSFFLTASFLSNPSEKIYGMGQYQQETLNLKGCNLELAHRNSQASIPFYVSSLGYGFLWNNA
;
A
#
# COMPACT_ATOMS: atom_id res chain seq x y z
N MET A 1 -16.16 4.23 19.44
CA MET A 1 -15.59 2.98 18.87
C MET A 1 -14.14 3.28 18.55
N GLN A 2 -13.20 2.46 18.98
CA GLN A 2 -11.77 2.69 18.68
C GLN A 2 -11.45 1.94 17.39
N TYR A 3 -11.11 2.67 16.33
CA TYR A 3 -10.80 2.12 15.01
C TYR A 3 -9.32 1.78 14.84
N PHE A 4 -8.46 2.53 15.55
CA PHE A 4 -7.01 2.44 15.47
C PHE A 4 -6.42 1.93 16.78
N GLU A 5 -5.46 1.03 16.67
CA GLU A 5 -4.70 0.52 17.81
C GLU A 5 -3.22 0.41 17.47
N ARG A 6 -2.37 0.49 18.48
CA ARG A 6 -0.96 0.17 18.38
C ARG A 6 -0.73 -1.27 18.86
N GLN A 7 -0.10 -2.07 18.02
CA GLN A 7 0.37 -3.40 18.41
C GLN A 7 1.87 -3.49 18.13
N ASN A 8 2.67 -3.49 19.19
CA ASN A 8 4.13 -3.36 19.12
C ASN A 8 4.53 -2.10 18.33
N ASP A 9 5.24 -2.28 17.21
CA ASP A 9 5.71 -1.21 16.33
C ASP A 9 4.80 -1.00 15.11
N SER A 10 3.57 -1.50 15.16
CA SER A 10 2.63 -1.44 14.05
C SER A 10 1.37 -0.67 14.42
N LEU A 11 0.83 0.06 13.45
CA LEU A 11 -0.47 0.69 13.50
C LEU A 11 -1.50 -0.23 12.84
N ILE A 12 -2.57 -0.53 13.56
CA ILE A 12 -3.64 -1.42 13.08
C ILE A 12 -4.96 -0.67 13.02
N PHE A 13 -5.68 -0.93 11.94
CA PHE A 13 -7.06 -0.52 11.73
C PHE A 13 -7.95 -1.76 11.58
N ARG A 14 -9.15 -1.73 12.19
CA ARG A 14 -10.17 -2.77 12.01
C ARG A 14 -11.55 -2.18 11.87
N LEU A 15 -12.24 -2.55 10.79
CA LEU A 15 -13.64 -2.21 10.57
C LEU A 15 -14.27 -3.17 9.53
N ASN A 16 -15.53 -3.56 9.75
CA ASN A 16 -16.34 -4.32 8.78
C ASN A 16 -15.66 -5.60 8.25
N GLY A 17 -14.86 -6.27 9.09
CA GLY A 17 -14.12 -7.49 8.70
C GLY A 17 -12.80 -7.22 7.97
N GLU A 18 -12.51 -5.98 7.60
CA GLU A 18 -11.19 -5.59 7.11
C GLU A 18 -10.23 -5.34 8.26
N THR A 19 -9.05 -5.90 8.17
CA THR A 19 -7.90 -5.57 9.02
C THR A 19 -6.80 -5.01 8.15
N VAL A 20 -6.31 -3.81 8.49
CA VAL A 20 -5.15 -3.18 7.84
C VAL A 20 -4.08 -2.98 8.89
N MET A 21 -2.85 -3.37 8.58
CA MET A 21 -1.67 -3.18 9.42
C MET A 21 -0.60 -2.43 8.64
N VAL A 22 -0.11 -1.34 9.22
CA VAL A 22 1.06 -0.61 8.71
C VAL A 22 2.19 -0.77 9.71
N SER A 23 3.28 -1.35 9.24
CA SER A 23 4.47 -1.69 10.04
C SER A 23 5.70 -1.00 9.47
N PRO A 24 6.70 -0.66 10.29
CA PRO A 24 7.99 -0.23 9.77
C PRO A 24 8.66 -1.37 9.01
N TRP A 25 9.45 -1.04 7.98
CA TRP A 25 10.22 -2.01 7.22
C TRP A 25 11.61 -1.47 6.89
N GLY A 26 12.55 -1.63 7.82
CA GLY A 26 13.83 -0.94 7.76
C GLY A 26 13.72 0.53 8.20
N GLU A 27 14.68 1.36 7.82
CA GLU A 27 14.82 2.73 8.37
C GLU A 27 13.81 3.73 7.79
N ASP A 28 13.56 3.70 6.50
CA ASP A 28 12.80 4.73 5.75
C ASP A 28 11.66 4.11 4.93
N SER A 29 11.08 2.98 5.33
CA SER A 29 9.97 2.38 4.61
C SER A 29 8.89 1.81 5.51
N LEU A 30 7.70 1.67 4.94
CA LEU A 30 6.51 1.13 5.60
C LEU A 30 5.97 -0.04 4.79
N ARG A 31 5.56 -1.10 5.48
CA ARG A 31 4.85 -2.23 4.90
C ARG A 31 3.39 -2.18 5.29
N THR A 32 2.51 -2.10 4.30
CA THR A 32 1.06 -2.17 4.50
C THR A 32 0.55 -3.55 4.10
N ARG A 33 -0.20 -4.18 5.00
CA ARG A 33 -0.89 -5.45 4.77
C ARG A 33 -2.37 -5.28 5.04
N ALA A 34 -3.20 -5.93 4.25
CA ALA A 34 -4.64 -5.91 4.44
C ALA A 34 -5.22 -7.32 4.26
N ALA A 35 -6.22 -7.66 5.09
CA ALA A 35 -6.97 -8.90 4.99
C ALA A 35 -8.45 -8.63 5.22
N LEU A 36 -9.31 -9.44 4.59
CA LEU A 36 -10.76 -9.40 4.76
C LEU A 36 -11.21 -10.74 5.39
N PHE A 37 -11.84 -10.66 6.57
CA PHE A 37 -12.35 -11.80 7.37
C PHE A 37 -11.29 -12.86 7.73
N ASN A 38 -10.01 -12.52 7.61
CA ASN A 38 -8.89 -13.40 7.90
C ASN A 38 -7.84 -12.70 8.76
N GLU A 39 -6.98 -13.47 9.38
CA GLU A 39 -5.78 -12.96 10.06
C GLU A 39 -4.71 -12.56 9.03
N LEU A 40 -3.92 -11.56 9.38
CA LEU A 40 -2.78 -11.15 8.57
C LEU A 40 -1.65 -12.17 8.69
N SER A 41 -1.35 -12.84 7.60
CA SER A 41 -0.22 -13.76 7.53
C SER A 41 1.11 -12.98 7.46
N ASP A 42 2.12 -13.51 8.12
CA ASP A 42 3.50 -12.98 8.05
C ASP A 42 4.39 -13.81 7.13
N ASN A 43 3.81 -14.77 6.42
CA ASN A 43 4.55 -15.61 5.49
C ASN A 43 4.91 -14.81 4.22
N SER A 44 6.14 -14.33 4.16
CA SER A 44 6.67 -13.56 3.03
C SER A 44 8.07 -14.10 2.66
N PRO A 45 8.12 -15.27 2.01
CA PRO A 45 9.40 -15.94 1.70
C PRO A 45 10.31 -15.14 0.78
N ALA A 46 9.75 -14.18 0.04
CA ALA A 46 10.49 -13.32 -0.89
C ALA A 46 11.11 -12.08 -0.23
N LEU A 47 10.83 -11.82 1.04
CA LEU A 47 11.34 -10.65 1.75
C LEU A 47 12.36 -11.06 2.81
N LEU A 48 13.46 -10.32 2.87
CA LEU A 48 14.42 -10.42 3.98
C LEU A 48 13.84 -9.76 5.23
N SER A 49 14.25 -10.22 6.39
CA SER A 49 13.91 -9.57 7.65
C SER A 49 14.45 -8.14 7.65
N PRO A 50 13.62 -7.12 7.94
CA PRO A 50 14.09 -5.75 7.93
C PRO A 50 15.02 -5.47 9.11
N ALA A 51 15.88 -4.46 8.98
CA ALA A 51 16.56 -3.87 10.11
C ALA A 51 15.53 -3.31 11.10
N LYS A 52 15.86 -3.36 12.38
CA LYS A 52 15.01 -2.77 13.43
C LYS A 52 14.95 -1.26 13.26
N SER A 53 13.77 -0.70 13.46
CA SER A 53 13.51 0.74 13.49
C SER A 53 12.53 1.04 14.63
N GLU A 54 12.49 2.27 15.05
CA GLU A 54 11.63 2.75 16.15
C GLU A 54 10.62 3.75 15.58
N PRO A 55 9.45 3.27 15.10
CA PRO A 55 8.44 4.15 14.54
C PRO A 55 7.75 4.97 15.63
N VAL A 56 7.34 6.17 15.28
CA VAL A 56 6.44 6.98 16.08
C VAL A 56 5.00 6.75 15.61
N ILE A 57 4.10 6.40 16.54
CA ILE A 57 2.69 6.15 16.24
C ILE A 57 1.83 7.10 17.06
N GLU A 58 0.99 7.86 16.37
CA GLU A 58 0.03 8.80 16.95
C GLU A 58 -1.38 8.29 16.64
N LEU A 59 -2.18 8.10 17.70
CA LEU A 59 -3.56 7.61 17.58
C LEU A 59 -4.55 8.74 17.84
N GLY A 60 -5.46 8.94 16.90
CA GLY A 60 -6.63 9.80 17.05
C GLY A 60 -7.92 9.02 16.86
N GLU A 61 -9.05 9.70 16.97
CA GLU A 61 -10.36 9.07 16.86
C GLU A 61 -10.69 8.65 15.43
N ARG A 62 -10.48 9.53 14.45
CA ARG A 62 -10.75 9.29 13.03
C ARG A 62 -9.51 9.28 12.15
N GLN A 63 -8.35 9.47 12.73
CA GLN A 63 -7.07 9.51 12.03
C GLN A 63 -5.99 8.97 12.94
N ALA A 64 -5.04 8.23 12.35
CA ALA A 64 -3.82 7.81 13.02
C ALA A 64 -2.63 7.96 12.07
N VAL A 65 -1.44 8.15 12.63
CA VAL A 65 -0.21 8.36 11.87
C VAL A 65 0.85 7.38 12.35
N ILE A 66 1.59 6.82 11.42
CA ILE A 66 2.82 6.08 11.70
C ILE A 66 3.96 6.72 10.92
N THR A 67 5.01 7.12 11.63
CA THR A 67 6.22 7.70 11.05
C THR A 67 7.39 6.73 11.25
N ASN A 68 8.12 6.43 10.19
CA ASN A 68 9.32 5.63 10.23
C ASN A 68 10.42 6.30 9.41
N GLY A 69 11.38 6.91 10.09
CA GLY A 69 12.44 7.71 9.45
C GLY A 69 11.90 8.84 8.59
N LYS A 70 12.13 8.78 7.28
CA LYS A 70 11.75 9.84 6.31
C LYS A 70 10.37 9.67 5.68
N ILE A 71 9.63 8.64 6.06
CA ILE A 71 8.28 8.36 5.53
C ILE A 71 7.26 8.34 6.65
N HIS A 72 6.07 8.86 6.40
CA HIS A 72 4.94 8.64 7.28
C HIS A 72 3.67 8.28 6.49
N ALA A 73 2.84 7.47 7.11
CA ALA A 73 1.52 7.13 6.61
C ALA A 73 0.44 7.72 7.51
N VAL A 74 -0.52 8.36 6.90
CA VAL A 74 -1.73 8.87 7.53
C VAL A 74 -2.88 7.94 7.15
N LEU A 75 -3.47 7.31 8.15
CA LEU A 75 -4.65 6.47 8.05
C LEU A 75 -5.84 7.30 8.50
N SER A 76 -6.76 7.61 7.60
CA SER A 76 -7.92 8.45 7.90
C SER A 76 -9.24 7.78 7.52
N LEU A 77 -10.25 7.92 8.38
CA LEU A 77 -11.62 7.54 8.06
C LEU A 77 -12.27 8.64 7.24
N GLN A 78 -12.84 8.24 6.11
CA GLN A 78 -13.61 9.15 5.28
C GLN A 78 -14.99 9.43 5.89
N ASP A 79 -15.55 10.61 5.63
CA ASP A 79 -16.85 11.02 6.20
C ASP A 79 -18.00 10.16 5.71
N TRP A 80 -17.88 9.57 4.55
CA TRP A 80 -18.87 8.67 3.98
C TRP A 80 -18.49 7.21 4.19
N GLY A 81 -19.23 6.53 5.09
CA GLY A 81 -19.15 5.07 5.27
C GLY A 81 -18.01 4.57 6.14
N ASP A 82 -17.30 5.46 6.84
CA ASP A 82 -16.14 5.12 7.70
C ASP A 82 -15.08 4.26 7.00
N GLU A 83 -14.92 4.42 5.69
CA GLU A 83 -13.91 3.70 4.91
C GLU A 83 -12.51 4.28 5.16
N LEU A 84 -11.54 3.40 5.32
CA LEU A 84 -10.16 3.78 5.50
C LEU A 84 -9.54 4.26 4.20
N GLN A 85 -8.86 5.40 4.23
CA GLN A 85 -7.94 5.89 3.20
C GLN A 85 -6.54 6.02 3.78
N ILE A 86 -5.53 5.58 3.04
CA ILE A 86 -4.13 5.71 3.42
C ILE A 86 -3.43 6.68 2.49
N SER A 87 -2.69 7.61 3.08
CA SER A 87 -1.87 8.59 2.37
C SER A 87 -0.43 8.52 2.89
N TYR A 88 0.54 8.50 1.99
CA TYR A 88 1.96 8.41 2.31
C TYR A 88 2.66 9.72 1.95
N TYR A 89 3.49 10.21 2.86
CA TYR A 89 4.20 11.47 2.73
C TYR A 89 5.69 11.28 3.02
N ASN A 90 6.51 12.14 2.43
CA ASN A 90 7.92 12.23 2.79
C ASN A 90 8.13 13.10 4.06
N GLN A 91 9.37 13.19 4.52
CA GLN A 91 9.75 13.98 5.69
C GLN A 91 9.44 15.50 5.60
N LYS A 92 9.19 16.01 4.38
CA LYS A 92 8.81 17.40 4.14
C LYS A 92 7.29 17.63 4.16
N GLY A 93 6.50 16.57 4.32
CA GLY A 93 5.05 16.61 4.23
C GLY A 93 4.54 16.64 2.78
N GLU A 94 5.37 16.32 1.79
CA GLU A 94 4.96 16.21 0.39
C GLU A 94 4.28 14.86 0.18
N LEU A 95 3.10 14.85 -0.44
CA LEU A 95 2.34 13.65 -0.76
C LEU A 95 3.07 12.82 -1.82
N LEU A 96 3.35 11.57 -1.49
CA LEU A 96 4.00 10.60 -2.36
C LEU A 96 2.97 9.71 -3.06
N LEU A 97 2.09 9.09 -2.27
CA LEU A 97 1.11 8.12 -2.75
C LEU A 97 -0.14 8.21 -1.88
N GLN A 98 -1.32 8.17 -2.49
CA GLN A 98 -2.59 8.20 -1.78
C GLN A 98 -3.57 7.22 -2.41
N GLU A 99 -4.27 6.45 -1.58
CA GLU A 99 -5.38 5.64 -2.03
C GLU A 99 -6.52 6.52 -2.58
N ILE A 100 -7.27 6.01 -3.57
CA ILE A 100 -8.44 6.74 -4.04
C ILE A 100 -9.45 6.93 -2.90
N PRO A 101 -10.16 8.06 -2.85
CA PRO A 101 -11.25 8.19 -1.91
C PRO A 101 -12.37 7.21 -2.27
N ASN A 102 -13.04 6.69 -1.24
CA ASN A 102 -14.27 5.95 -1.45
C ASN A 102 -15.35 6.92 -1.98
N GLY A 103 -16.10 6.50 -2.98
CA GLY A 103 -17.19 7.33 -3.47
C GLY A 103 -17.56 7.09 -4.93
N GLY A 104 -18.30 8.08 -5.45
CA GLY A 104 -18.93 7.99 -6.76
C GLY A 104 -20.12 7.05 -6.79
N ALA A 105 -20.83 7.00 -7.91
CA ALA A 105 -22.05 6.21 -8.08
C ALA A 105 -21.82 4.69 -7.90
N LEU A 106 -20.59 4.21 -8.06
CA LEU A 106 -20.25 2.79 -7.95
C LEU A 106 -19.66 2.41 -6.58
N PHE A 107 -19.48 3.34 -5.65
CA PHE A 107 -18.89 3.11 -4.33
C PHE A 107 -17.59 2.31 -4.39
N LEU A 108 -16.70 2.66 -5.31
CA LEU A 108 -15.43 1.95 -5.48
C LEU A 108 -14.53 2.22 -4.27
N LYS A 109 -14.08 1.13 -3.65
CA LYS A 109 -13.10 1.17 -2.56
C LYS A 109 -11.68 1.16 -3.11
N ALA A 110 -10.75 1.76 -2.38
CA ALA A 110 -9.34 1.73 -2.72
C ALA A 110 -8.78 0.30 -2.72
N ARG A 111 -9.18 -0.52 -1.74
CA ARG A 111 -8.85 -1.94 -1.64
C ARG A 111 -10.11 -2.76 -1.88
N ARG A 112 -10.05 -3.66 -2.85
CA ARG A 112 -11.15 -4.56 -3.17
C ARG A 112 -10.69 -6.00 -3.12
N PHE A 113 -11.48 -6.83 -2.46
CA PHE A 113 -11.28 -8.27 -2.31
C PHE A 113 -12.44 -8.96 -3.02
N GLN A 114 -12.20 -9.53 -4.19
CA GLN A 114 -13.19 -10.29 -4.93
C GLN A 114 -12.92 -11.78 -4.71
N SER A 115 -13.85 -12.48 -4.08
CA SER A 115 -13.72 -13.91 -3.82
C SER A 115 -13.63 -14.70 -5.12
N LEU A 116 -12.72 -15.66 -5.13
CA LEU A 116 -12.54 -16.67 -6.17
C LEU A 116 -12.91 -18.04 -5.60
N PRO A 117 -13.11 -19.07 -6.45
CA PRO A 117 -13.28 -20.43 -5.98
C PRO A 117 -12.11 -20.89 -5.09
N GLY A 118 -12.43 -21.57 -3.99
CA GLY A 118 -11.46 -21.86 -2.92
C GLY A 118 -11.29 -20.69 -1.98
N ASP A 119 -10.21 -20.69 -1.19
CA ASP A 119 -9.92 -19.65 -0.20
C ASP A 119 -9.04 -18.52 -0.77
N SER A 120 -9.27 -18.16 -2.03
CA SER A 120 -8.47 -17.18 -2.76
C SER A 120 -9.28 -15.92 -3.07
N PHE A 121 -8.57 -14.80 -3.28
CA PHE A 121 -9.17 -13.51 -3.65
C PHE A 121 -8.42 -12.90 -4.83
N PHE A 122 -9.17 -12.28 -5.73
CA PHE A 122 -8.61 -11.30 -6.65
C PHE A 122 -8.54 -9.94 -5.93
N LEU A 123 -7.33 -9.41 -5.81
CA LEU A 123 -7.07 -8.17 -5.07
C LEU A 123 -6.87 -7.00 -6.03
N THR A 124 -7.47 -5.87 -5.69
CA THR A 124 -7.22 -4.61 -6.38
C THR A 124 -6.84 -3.55 -5.36
N ALA A 125 -5.73 -2.86 -5.58
CA ALA A 125 -5.40 -1.63 -4.88
C ALA A 125 -5.39 -0.46 -5.87
N SER A 126 -6.06 0.63 -5.52
CA SER A 126 -6.23 1.78 -6.40
C SER A 126 -5.71 3.05 -5.73
N PHE A 127 -4.90 3.79 -6.46
CA PHE A 127 -4.27 5.02 -5.98
C PHE A 127 -4.61 6.21 -6.88
N LEU A 128 -4.60 7.40 -6.30
CA LEU A 128 -4.73 8.63 -7.05
C LEU A 128 -3.53 8.82 -7.99
N SER A 129 -3.80 9.18 -9.22
CA SER A 129 -2.75 9.43 -10.20
C SER A 129 -2.27 10.87 -10.12
N ASN A 130 -0.97 11.09 -9.92
CA ASN A 130 -0.34 12.39 -10.08
C ASN A 130 0.09 12.57 -11.56
N PRO A 131 -0.47 13.52 -12.33
CA PRO A 131 -0.17 13.67 -13.76
C PRO A 131 1.29 13.99 -14.06
N SER A 132 2.01 14.64 -13.15
CA SER A 132 3.43 14.99 -13.32
C SER A 132 4.41 13.89 -12.97
N GLU A 133 3.93 12.81 -12.34
CA GLU A 133 4.73 11.67 -11.93
C GLU A 133 5.17 10.82 -13.13
N LYS A 134 6.41 10.34 -13.07
CA LYS A 134 6.94 9.32 -13.98
C LYS A 134 7.25 8.06 -13.17
N ILE A 135 6.99 6.90 -13.76
CA ILE A 135 7.14 5.59 -13.12
C ILE A 135 8.11 4.74 -13.93
N TYR A 136 9.07 4.10 -13.25
CA TYR A 136 10.11 3.29 -13.85
C TYR A 136 10.26 1.97 -13.10
N GLY A 137 10.69 0.91 -13.77
CA GLY A 137 10.96 -0.39 -13.13
C GLY A 137 10.06 -1.50 -13.64
N MET A 138 9.47 -2.29 -12.75
CA MET A 138 8.60 -3.45 -12.98
C MET A 138 9.30 -4.66 -13.61
N GLY A 139 10.63 -4.61 -13.76
CA GLY A 139 11.44 -5.67 -14.36
C GLY A 139 12.02 -5.30 -15.71
N GLN A 140 12.26 -6.32 -16.52
CA GLN A 140 12.84 -6.17 -17.85
C GLN A 140 11.84 -6.68 -18.90
N TYR A 141 11.37 -5.76 -19.74
CA TYR A 141 10.43 -6.04 -20.82
C TYR A 141 10.96 -5.48 -22.14
N GLN A 142 10.55 -6.10 -23.25
CA GLN A 142 10.79 -5.60 -24.60
C GLN A 142 9.72 -4.54 -24.95
N GLN A 143 9.90 -3.33 -24.48
CA GLN A 143 8.99 -2.21 -24.71
C GLN A 143 9.78 -0.95 -25.09
N GLU A 144 9.16 -0.08 -25.84
CA GLU A 144 9.81 1.13 -26.38
C GLU A 144 9.88 2.29 -25.37
N THR A 145 9.07 2.24 -24.29
CA THR A 145 8.98 3.33 -23.32
C THR A 145 9.61 2.96 -21.99
N LEU A 146 10.36 3.90 -21.42
CA LEU A 146 10.89 3.78 -20.05
C LEU A 146 9.91 4.30 -19.00
N ASN A 147 9.13 5.33 -19.32
CA ASN A 147 8.13 5.85 -18.41
C ASN A 147 6.84 5.03 -18.52
N LEU A 148 6.53 4.29 -17.48
CA LEU A 148 5.40 3.37 -17.42
C LEU A 148 4.08 4.03 -16.97
N LYS A 149 4.08 5.35 -16.74
CA LYS A 149 2.86 6.06 -16.34
C LYS A 149 1.78 5.94 -17.41
N GLY A 150 0.61 5.43 -17.00
CA GLY A 150 -0.52 5.17 -17.90
C GLY A 150 -0.42 3.87 -18.71
N CYS A 151 0.64 3.06 -18.54
CA CYS A 151 0.76 1.77 -19.20
C CYS A 151 -0.01 0.68 -18.42
N ASN A 152 -0.54 -0.29 -19.15
CA ASN A 152 -0.97 -1.56 -18.59
C ASN A 152 0.17 -2.58 -18.73
N LEU A 153 0.57 -3.17 -17.61
CA LEU A 153 1.61 -4.19 -17.58
C LEU A 153 1.04 -5.48 -17.02
N GLU A 154 1.23 -6.56 -17.77
CA GLU A 154 1.01 -7.92 -17.27
C GLU A 154 2.35 -8.44 -16.75
N LEU A 155 2.46 -8.63 -15.43
CA LEU A 155 3.68 -9.15 -14.81
C LEU A 155 3.71 -10.67 -14.95
N ALA A 156 4.27 -11.15 -16.05
CA ALA A 156 4.45 -12.58 -16.33
C ALA A 156 5.89 -12.85 -16.77
N HIS A 157 6.47 -13.92 -16.25
CA HIS A 157 7.76 -14.41 -16.74
C HIS A 157 7.58 -15.06 -18.10
N ARG A 158 8.20 -14.47 -19.12
CA ARG A 158 8.22 -14.99 -20.50
C ARG A 158 9.66 -15.11 -20.95
N ASN A 159 9.87 -15.77 -22.11
CA ASN A 159 11.20 -15.83 -22.69
C ASN A 159 11.79 -14.43 -22.90
N SER A 160 13.01 -14.22 -22.42
CA SER A 160 13.72 -12.91 -22.45
C SER A 160 13.08 -11.78 -21.65
N GLN A 161 12.13 -12.07 -20.73
CA GLN A 161 11.49 -11.10 -19.87
C GLN A 161 11.59 -11.55 -18.41
N ALA A 162 11.83 -10.58 -17.51
CA ALA A 162 11.83 -10.79 -16.07
C ALA A 162 10.86 -9.80 -15.43
N SER A 163 9.93 -10.30 -14.61
CA SER A 163 8.97 -9.49 -13.87
C SER A 163 9.45 -9.27 -12.46
N ILE A 164 9.48 -8.02 -12.03
CA ILE A 164 9.76 -7.61 -10.65
C ILE A 164 8.66 -6.63 -10.25
N PRO A 165 7.79 -6.96 -9.29
CA PRO A 165 6.64 -6.12 -8.91
C PRO A 165 7.10 -4.90 -8.07
N PHE A 166 8.10 -4.20 -8.56
CA PHE A 166 8.70 -3.02 -7.93
C PHE A 166 8.89 -1.90 -8.94
N TYR A 167 8.42 -0.71 -8.58
CA TYR A 167 8.68 0.50 -9.36
C TYR A 167 9.30 1.62 -8.51
N VAL A 168 9.93 2.54 -9.20
CA VAL A 168 10.46 3.80 -8.66
C VAL A 168 9.70 4.97 -9.27
N SER A 169 9.28 5.89 -8.43
CA SER A 169 8.61 7.13 -8.83
C SER A 169 9.57 8.31 -8.91
N SER A 170 9.35 9.19 -9.87
CA SER A 170 10.05 10.50 -9.93
C SER A 170 9.76 11.41 -8.74
N LEU A 171 8.79 11.08 -7.90
CA LEU A 171 8.51 11.76 -6.63
C LEU A 171 9.45 11.32 -5.49
N GLY A 172 10.41 10.41 -5.76
CA GLY A 172 11.43 9.99 -4.81
C GLY A 172 11.00 8.87 -3.87
N TYR A 173 10.10 7.99 -4.29
CA TYR A 173 9.73 6.78 -3.55
C TYR A 173 9.78 5.53 -4.43
N GLY A 174 9.88 4.37 -3.80
CA GLY A 174 9.70 3.06 -4.43
C GLY A 174 8.44 2.37 -3.89
N PHE A 175 7.81 1.55 -4.72
CA PHE A 175 6.65 0.74 -4.34
C PHE A 175 6.88 -0.71 -4.75
N LEU A 176 6.77 -1.61 -3.77
CA LEU A 176 6.83 -3.06 -3.98
C LEU A 176 5.43 -3.66 -3.76
N TRP A 177 4.89 -4.32 -4.77
CA TRP A 177 3.70 -5.14 -4.66
C TRP A 177 4.10 -6.58 -4.31
N ASN A 178 4.06 -6.90 -3.01
CA ASN A 178 4.42 -8.24 -2.52
C ASN A 178 3.15 -9.01 -2.13
N ASN A 179 2.48 -9.54 -3.14
CA ASN A 179 1.31 -10.40 -2.98
C ASN A 179 1.61 -11.72 -3.71
N ALA A 180 1.69 -12.80 -2.96
CA ALA A 180 1.97 -14.15 -3.47
C ALA A 180 0.67 -14.94 -3.63
#